data_46fa0550f45019bae5fdfdadaeee12fd
#
_entry.id   46fa0550f45019bae5fdfdadaeee12fd
#
_cell.length_a   1.000
_cell.length_b   1.000
_cell.length_c   1.000
_cell.angle_alpha   90.00
_cell.angle_beta   90.00
_cell.angle_gamma   90.00
#
_symmetry.space_group_name_H-M   'P 1'
#
loop_
_entity.id
_entity.type
_entity.pdbx_description
1 polymer ?
#
loop_
_entity_poly.entity_id
_entity_poly.type
_entity_poly.pdbx_seq_one_letter_code
_entity_poly.pdbx_strand_id
1 'polypeptide(L)'
;MSADLGALGPIVERKRREVEEIRCGRGAIWAKAEHLPPAPGFDLLRGGRVIAELKRRSPSGGALRADLDVAGVAAGYATAGAAAISVLTDGPGFGGSPADLEAVRAAVRIPVLRKDFTVDPVQVAESRVLGADWVLLIVAVLGGAALEECMEAVRRAGARALVEVHDEDEVERALVAGAACVGINNRDLRSLRTDLGTFSRLRPLIPDGGVVTVAESGVRTAADVTRLVGEGADAVLVGEALMRHPDPGALCAELVAAAGAAGARAQPSVDGVGR
;
A
#
# COMPACT_ATOMS: atom_id res chain seq x y z
N MET A 1 7.71 -16.72 -20.47
CA MET A 1 6.96 -17.75 -19.70
C MET A 1 6.06 -16.98 -18.72
N SER A 2 4.75 -17.23 -18.75
CA SER A 2 3.83 -16.62 -17.77
C SER A 2 4.18 -17.19 -16.40
N ALA A 3 4.52 -16.32 -15.43
CA ALA A 3 4.72 -16.76 -14.06
C ALA A 3 3.42 -17.42 -13.56
N ASP A 4 3.55 -18.52 -12.81
CA ASP A 4 2.40 -19.13 -12.14
C ASP A 4 1.92 -18.17 -11.05
N LEU A 5 0.87 -17.42 -11.34
CA LEU A 5 0.28 -16.42 -10.44
C LEU A 5 -0.62 -17.04 -9.36
N GLY A 6 -0.77 -18.38 -9.32
CA GLY A 6 -1.59 -19.06 -8.33
C GLY A 6 -2.99 -18.44 -8.18
N ALA A 7 -3.35 -18.06 -6.96
CA ALA A 7 -4.65 -17.43 -6.66
C ALA A 7 -4.87 -16.07 -7.32
N LEU A 8 -3.81 -15.39 -7.76
CA LEU A 8 -3.91 -14.10 -8.46
C LEU A 8 -4.27 -14.21 -9.93
N GLY A 9 -4.01 -15.34 -10.60
CA GLY A 9 -4.22 -15.50 -12.04
C GLY A 9 -5.61 -15.03 -12.51
N PRO A 10 -6.70 -15.54 -11.93
CA PRO A 10 -8.06 -15.11 -12.29
C PRO A 10 -8.34 -13.62 -12.05
N ILE A 11 -7.72 -13.04 -11.02
CA ILE A 11 -7.87 -11.61 -10.68
C ILE A 11 -7.20 -10.76 -11.76
N VAL A 12 -5.95 -11.07 -12.10
CA VAL A 12 -5.16 -10.37 -13.12
C VAL A 12 -5.85 -10.43 -14.48
N GLU A 13 -6.39 -11.60 -14.86
CA GLU A 13 -7.10 -11.76 -16.13
C GLU A 13 -8.38 -10.92 -16.19
N ARG A 14 -9.12 -10.85 -15.09
CA ARG A 14 -10.27 -9.95 -14.99
C ARG A 14 -9.85 -8.49 -15.11
N LYS A 15 -8.80 -8.06 -14.40
CA LYS A 15 -8.27 -6.68 -14.46
C LYS A 15 -7.84 -6.29 -15.86
N ARG A 16 -7.23 -7.19 -16.63
CA ARG A 16 -6.90 -6.91 -18.02
C ARG A 16 -8.14 -6.61 -18.86
N ARG A 17 -9.27 -7.30 -18.61
CA ARG A 17 -10.54 -7.00 -19.29
C ARG A 17 -11.12 -5.66 -18.85
N GLU A 18 -11.11 -5.35 -17.55
CA GLU A 18 -11.56 -4.05 -17.00
C GLU A 18 -10.76 -2.89 -17.61
N VAL A 19 -9.46 -3.07 -17.82
CA VAL A 19 -8.57 -2.06 -18.43
C VAL A 19 -8.95 -1.75 -19.88
N GLU A 20 -9.44 -2.71 -20.66
CA GLU A 20 -9.85 -2.45 -22.05
C GLU A 20 -10.98 -1.41 -22.12
N GLU A 21 -11.87 -1.37 -21.12
CA GLU A 21 -12.93 -0.36 -21.03
C GLU A 21 -12.36 1.04 -20.77
N ILE A 22 -11.32 1.11 -19.93
CA ILE A 22 -10.66 2.38 -19.57
C ILE A 22 -9.80 2.92 -20.72
N ARG A 23 -9.20 2.03 -21.52
CA ARG A 23 -8.32 2.39 -22.65
C ARG A 23 -8.99 3.25 -23.70
N CYS A 24 -10.29 3.11 -23.92
CA CYS A 24 -11.03 3.95 -24.86
C CYS A 24 -10.99 5.45 -24.49
N GLY A 25 -10.93 5.77 -23.20
CA GLY A 25 -10.86 7.14 -22.65
C GLY A 25 -9.46 7.61 -22.28
N ARG A 26 -8.41 6.83 -22.55
CA ARG A 26 -7.06 7.04 -22.00
C ARG A 26 -6.51 8.45 -22.21
N GLY A 27 -6.74 9.05 -23.37
CA GLY A 27 -6.24 10.40 -23.67
C GLY A 27 -6.79 11.47 -22.73
N ALA A 28 -8.08 11.44 -22.44
CA ALA A 28 -8.73 12.36 -21.52
C ALA A 28 -8.32 12.11 -20.05
N ILE A 29 -8.12 10.83 -19.68
CA ILE A 29 -7.66 10.45 -18.35
C ILE A 29 -6.25 10.98 -18.11
N TRP A 30 -5.31 10.76 -19.04
CA TRP A 30 -3.95 11.30 -18.94
C TRP A 30 -3.93 12.82 -18.90
N ALA A 31 -4.68 13.49 -19.77
CA ALA A 31 -4.76 14.96 -19.78
C ALA A 31 -5.21 15.52 -18.42
N LYS A 32 -6.13 14.84 -17.72
CA LYS A 32 -6.53 15.24 -16.37
C LYS A 32 -5.45 14.94 -15.33
N ALA A 33 -4.87 13.74 -15.36
CA ALA A 33 -3.88 13.31 -14.39
C ALA A 33 -2.63 14.20 -14.39
N GLU A 34 -2.12 14.58 -15.56
CA GLU A 34 -0.93 15.41 -15.74
C GLU A 34 -1.10 16.86 -15.23
N HIS A 35 -2.31 17.34 -15.05
CA HIS A 35 -2.62 18.66 -14.48
C HIS A 35 -2.78 18.67 -12.96
N LEU A 36 -2.78 17.50 -12.32
CA LEU A 36 -2.88 17.40 -10.87
C LEU A 36 -1.53 17.75 -10.21
N PRO A 37 -1.55 18.36 -9.01
CA PRO A 37 -0.32 18.64 -8.28
C PRO A 37 0.40 17.33 -7.96
N PRO A 38 1.75 17.34 -7.86
CA PRO A 38 2.49 16.14 -7.47
C PRO A 38 2.03 15.58 -6.13
N ALA A 39 1.96 14.27 -6.05
CA ALA A 39 1.62 13.57 -4.83
C ALA A 39 2.72 13.72 -3.75
N PRO A 40 2.37 13.76 -2.46
CA PRO A 40 3.35 13.81 -1.37
C PRO A 40 4.27 12.60 -1.41
N GLY A 41 5.52 12.80 -1.02
CA GLY A 41 6.54 11.75 -0.93
C GLY A 41 6.30 10.80 0.25
N PHE A 42 7.13 9.77 0.34
CA PHE A 42 7.03 8.75 1.38
C PHE A 42 7.78 9.10 2.67
N ASP A 43 8.50 10.22 2.74
CA ASP A 43 9.26 10.62 3.95
C ASP A 43 8.37 10.74 5.19
N LEU A 44 7.09 11.05 5.00
CA LEU A 44 6.09 11.09 6.07
C LEU A 44 5.83 9.71 6.72
N LEU A 45 6.25 8.61 6.08
CA LEU A 45 6.16 7.26 6.63
C LEU A 45 7.35 6.87 7.52
N ARG A 46 8.43 7.66 7.52
CA ARG A 46 9.63 7.34 8.30
C ARG A 46 9.40 7.47 9.82
N GLY A 47 10.12 6.65 10.57
CA GLY A 47 10.14 6.71 12.03
C GLY A 47 8.95 6.04 12.71
N GLY A 48 8.43 4.97 12.10
CA GLY A 48 7.36 4.14 12.65
C GLY A 48 5.99 4.78 12.45
N ARG A 49 5.32 4.42 11.35
CA ARG A 49 3.99 4.95 10.98
C ARG A 49 3.01 3.83 10.67
N VAL A 50 1.73 4.20 10.62
CA VAL A 50 0.64 3.29 10.24
C VAL A 50 -0.05 3.79 8.97
N ILE A 51 -0.17 2.91 7.97
CA ILE A 51 -1.09 3.03 6.84
C ILE A 51 -2.32 2.22 7.19
N ALA A 52 -3.46 2.88 7.39
CA ALA A 52 -4.69 2.22 7.78
C ALA A 52 -5.52 1.83 6.55
N GLU A 53 -5.87 0.54 6.41
CA GLU A 53 -6.52 0.01 5.21
C GLU A 53 -8.02 -0.21 5.42
N LEU A 54 -8.79 0.18 4.43
CA LEU A 54 -10.24 -0.01 4.33
C LEU A 54 -10.55 -1.13 3.33
N LYS A 55 -11.27 -2.16 3.79
CA LYS A 55 -11.76 -3.27 2.94
C LYS A 55 -12.97 -3.96 3.58
N ARG A 56 -13.97 -4.31 2.76
CA ARG A 56 -15.19 -4.99 3.25
C ARG A 56 -14.99 -6.49 3.43
N ARG A 57 -14.09 -7.08 2.66
CA ARG A 57 -13.78 -8.53 2.67
C ARG A 57 -12.35 -8.79 2.22
N SER A 58 -11.88 -10.01 2.41
CA SER A 58 -10.62 -10.48 1.84
C SER A 58 -10.73 -11.95 1.42
N PRO A 59 -9.93 -12.39 0.43
CA PRO A 59 -9.93 -13.79 -0.01
C PRO A 59 -9.64 -14.79 1.12
N SER A 60 -8.79 -14.43 2.07
CA SER A 60 -8.41 -15.27 3.21
C SER A 60 -9.29 -15.10 4.44
N GLY A 61 -9.87 -13.93 4.65
CA GLY A 61 -10.64 -13.57 5.87
C GLY A 61 -12.15 -13.56 5.69
N GLY A 62 -12.65 -13.74 4.46
CA GLY A 62 -14.09 -13.65 4.16
C GLY A 62 -14.65 -12.24 4.35
N ALA A 63 -15.91 -12.14 4.75
CA ALA A 63 -16.55 -10.86 5.09
C ALA A 63 -15.95 -10.30 6.39
N LEU A 64 -15.56 -9.02 6.37
CA LEU A 64 -14.98 -8.31 7.51
C LEU A 64 -15.95 -7.25 8.04
N ARG A 65 -16.42 -6.36 7.17
CA ARG A 65 -17.37 -5.28 7.51
C ARG A 65 -18.20 -4.93 6.28
N ALA A 66 -19.36 -5.58 6.13
CA ALA A 66 -20.22 -5.41 4.94
C ALA A 66 -20.74 -3.97 4.82
N ASP A 67 -21.24 -3.40 5.93
CA ASP A 67 -21.81 -2.05 5.99
C ASP A 67 -20.74 -1.01 6.35
N LEU A 68 -19.63 -1.00 5.60
CA LEU A 68 -18.52 -0.08 5.84
C LEU A 68 -18.85 1.33 5.36
N ASP A 69 -18.99 2.28 6.29
CA ASP A 69 -18.89 3.71 6.00
C ASP A 69 -17.42 4.08 5.77
N VAL A 70 -17.00 4.04 4.51
CA VAL A 70 -15.58 4.27 4.14
C VAL A 70 -15.11 5.68 4.49
N ALA A 71 -15.97 6.68 4.33
CA ALA A 71 -15.64 8.08 4.60
C ALA A 71 -15.50 8.35 6.10
N GLY A 72 -16.47 7.90 6.89
CA GLY A 72 -16.46 8.07 8.34
C GLY A 72 -15.31 7.31 9.01
N VAL A 73 -15.04 6.06 8.58
CA VAL A 73 -13.93 5.28 9.12
C VAL A 73 -12.57 5.87 8.70
N ALA A 74 -12.42 6.34 7.45
CA ALA A 74 -11.20 7.03 7.01
C ALA A 74 -10.92 8.29 7.82
N ALA A 75 -11.95 9.12 8.08
CA ALA A 75 -11.83 10.32 8.93
C ALA A 75 -11.42 9.94 10.37
N GLY A 76 -11.99 8.86 10.91
CA GLY A 76 -11.59 8.30 12.21
C GLY A 76 -10.11 7.87 12.25
N TYR A 77 -9.61 7.20 11.21
CA TYR A 77 -8.20 6.82 11.10
C TYR A 77 -7.28 8.03 11.00
N ALA A 78 -7.65 9.03 10.20
CA ALA A 78 -6.88 10.28 10.11
C ALA A 78 -6.81 11.00 11.47
N THR A 79 -7.92 11.05 12.19
CA THR A 79 -7.98 11.62 13.56
C THR A 79 -7.14 10.80 14.56
N ALA A 80 -7.11 9.48 14.40
CA ALA A 80 -6.28 8.57 15.20
C ALA A 80 -4.77 8.68 14.90
N GLY A 81 -4.36 9.46 13.90
CA GLY A 81 -2.97 9.71 13.55
C GLY A 81 -2.40 8.74 12.50
N ALA A 82 -3.23 8.03 11.74
CA ALA A 82 -2.75 7.28 10.57
C ALA A 82 -2.01 8.22 9.61
N ALA A 83 -0.87 7.78 9.09
CA ALA A 83 -0.05 8.57 8.16
C ALA A 83 -0.62 8.58 6.74
N ALA A 84 -1.35 7.54 6.36
CA ALA A 84 -2.03 7.43 5.08
C ALA A 84 -3.22 6.45 5.20
N ILE A 85 -4.15 6.53 4.24
CA ILE A 85 -5.26 5.58 4.10
C ILE A 85 -5.02 4.71 2.86
N SER A 86 -5.12 3.39 3.01
CA SER A 86 -5.15 2.43 1.91
C SER A 86 -6.59 2.04 1.61
N VAL A 87 -7.01 2.17 0.35
CA VAL A 87 -8.39 1.89 -0.08
C VAL A 87 -8.39 0.77 -1.09
N LEU A 88 -8.98 -0.38 -0.73
CA LEU A 88 -9.24 -1.45 -1.69
C LEU A 88 -10.30 -1.00 -2.69
N THR A 89 -9.98 -1.06 -4.00
CA THR A 89 -10.92 -0.73 -5.07
C THR A 89 -11.34 -1.94 -5.91
N ASP A 90 -10.76 -3.11 -5.66
CA ASP A 90 -11.17 -4.36 -6.31
C ASP A 90 -12.53 -4.86 -5.78
N GLY A 91 -13.52 -4.99 -6.68
CA GLY A 91 -14.89 -5.36 -6.33
C GLY A 91 -15.02 -6.83 -5.89
N PRO A 92 -14.81 -7.80 -6.79
CA PRO A 92 -15.10 -9.21 -6.53
C PRO A 92 -14.27 -9.83 -5.40
N GLY A 93 -12.99 -9.43 -5.25
CA GLY A 93 -12.08 -9.97 -4.24
C GLY A 93 -12.25 -9.31 -2.87
N PHE A 94 -12.46 -7.99 -2.84
CA PHE A 94 -12.35 -7.21 -1.61
C PHE A 94 -13.59 -6.38 -1.28
N GLY A 95 -14.59 -6.34 -2.18
CA GLY A 95 -15.82 -5.58 -1.99
C GLY A 95 -15.62 -4.07 -2.10
N GLY A 96 -14.53 -3.64 -2.77
CA GLY A 96 -14.20 -2.24 -2.98
C GLY A 96 -14.75 -1.68 -4.30
N SER A 97 -14.58 -0.38 -4.49
CA SER A 97 -14.96 0.30 -5.72
C SER A 97 -14.13 1.60 -5.91
N PRO A 98 -14.03 2.12 -7.16
CA PRO A 98 -13.47 3.45 -7.39
C PRO A 98 -14.21 4.56 -6.59
N ALA A 99 -15.52 4.45 -6.41
CA ALA A 99 -16.32 5.38 -5.62
C ALA A 99 -15.90 5.43 -4.13
N ASP A 100 -15.41 4.32 -3.58
CA ASP A 100 -14.87 4.30 -2.21
C ASP A 100 -13.60 5.17 -2.11
N LEU A 101 -12.75 5.14 -3.14
CA LEU A 101 -11.54 5.97 -3.20
C LEU A 101 -11.90 7.46 -3.25
N GLU A 102 -12.87 7.85 -4.09
CA GLU A 102 -13.35 9.22 -4.19
C GLU A 102 -13.96 9.69 -2.87
N ALA A 103 -14.79 8.86 -2.22
CA ALA A 103 -15.40 9.17 -0.93
C ALA A 103 -14.35 9.38 0.17
N VAL A 104 -13.33 8.51 0.23
CA VAL A 104 -12.21 8.65 1.16
C VAL A 104 -11.43 9.93 0.87
N ARG A 105 -11.08 10.19 -0.40
CA ARG A 105 -10.35 11.42 -0.76
C ARG A 105 -11.09 12.69 -0.35
N ALA A 106 -12.41 12.69 -0.48
CA ALA A 106 -13.22 13.84 -0.03
C ALA A 106 -13.20 14.01 1.50
N ALA A 107 -13.09 12.92 2.26
CA ALA A 107 -13.16 12.92 3.72
C ALA A 107 -11.84 13.24 4.43
N VAL A 108 -10.67 12.97 3.80
CA VAL A 108 -9.37 13.11 4.45
C VAL A 108 -8.41 14.04 3.70
N ARG A 109 -7.38 14.55 4.41
CA ARG A 109 -6.29 15.36 3.81
C ARG A 109 -4.96 14.65 3.77
N ILE A 110 -4.81 13.56 4.54
CA ILE A 110 -3.62 12.71 4.50
C ILE A 110 -3.57 11.92 3.19
N PRO A 111 -2.39 11.39 2.78
CA PRO A 111 -2.25 10.63 1.55
C PRO A 111 -3.20 9.45 1.46
N VAL A 112 -3.66 9.15 0.24
CA VAL A 112 -4.52 8.01 -0.08
C VAL A 112 -3.83 7.11 -1.08
N LEU A 113 -3.68 5.83 -0.72
CA LEU A 113 -3.17 4.75 -1.55
C LEU A 113 -4.36 4.01 -2.20
N ARG A 114 -4.39 3.94 -3.54
CA ARG A 114 -5.26 2.97 -4.23
C ARG A 114 -4.64 1.59 -4.14
N LYS A 115 -5.27 0.70 -3.41
CA LYS A 115 -4.89 -0.72 -3.28
C LYS A 115 -5.72 -1.54 -4.28
N ASP A 116 -5.14 -1.79 -5.44
CA ASP A 116 -5.76 -2.52 -6.55
C ASP A 116 -4.69 -3.29 -7.33
N PHE A 117 -5.08 -4.16 -8.25
CA PHE A 117 -4.17 -4.87 -9.14
C PHE A 117 -3.90 -4.01 -10.38
N THR A 118 -2.82 -3.24 -10.35
CA THR A 118 -2.36 -2.46 -11.50
C THR A 118 -1.69 -3.40 -12.50
N VAL A 119 -2.22 -3.44 -13.73
CA VAL A 119 -1.73 -4.28 -14.83
C VAL A 119 -1.41 -3.47 -16.09
N ASP A 120 -1.74 -2.18 -16.10
CA ASP A 120 -1.59 -1.28 -17.24
C ASP A 120 -1.30 0.17 -16.76
N PRO A 121 -0.43 0.92 -17.46
CA PRO A 121 -0.12 2.32 -17.16
C PRO A 121 -1.34 3.25 -17.06
N VAL A 122 -2.42 2.99 -17.79
CA VAL A 122 -3.62 3.83 -17.73
C VAL A 122 -4.31 3.83 -16.36
N GLN A 123 -4.21 2.71 -15.62
CA GLN A 123 -4.75 2.64 -14.25
C GLN A 123 -4.05 3.58 -13.28
N VAL A 124 -2.77 3.89 -13.53
CA VAL A 124 -2.03 4.88 -12.73
C VAL A 124 -2.65 6.26 -12.92
N ALA A 125 -2.88 6.67 -14.17
CA ALA A 125 -3.52 7.94 -14.48
C ALA A 125 -4.96 8.00 -13.93
N GLU A 126 -5.73 6.93 -14.09
CA GLU A 126 -7.08 6.81 -13.52
C GLU A 126 -7.05 6.96 -11.99
N SER A 127 -6.10 6.31 -11.31
CA SER A 127 -5.95 6.41 -9.85
C SER A 127 -5.77 7.85 -9.40
N ARG A 128 -4.95 8.62 -10.12
CA ARG A 128 -4.76 10.05 -9.84
C ARG A 128 -6.05 10.85 -10.02
N VAL A 129 -6.78 10.61 -11.10
CA VAL A 129 -8.04 11.30 -11.38
C VAL A 129 -9.10 10.99 -10.31
N LEU A 130 -9.11 9.77 -9.79
CA LEU A 130 -9.99 9.34 -8.68
C LEU A 130 -9.53 9.88 -7.30
N GLY A 131 -8.37 10.55 -7.22
CA GLY A 131 -7.89 11.19 -6.00
C GLY A 131 -6.86 10.40 -5.19
N ALA A 132 -6.30 9.31 -5.74
CA ALA A 132 -5.17 8.63 -5.10
C ALA A 132 -3.90 9.48 -5.22
N ASP A 133 -3.13 9.53 -4.16
CA ASP A 133 -1.77 10.06 -4.14
C ASP A 133 -0.77 8.97 -4.52
N TRP A 134 -1.02 7.77 -4.01
CA TRP A 134 -0.16 6.62 -4.19
C TRP A 134 -0.91 5.48 -4.88
N VAL A 135 -0.18 4.66 -5.63
CA VAL A 135 -0.70 3.48 -6.31
C VAL A 135 0.12 2.25 -5.93
N LEU A 136 -0.53 1.10 -5.89
CA LEU A 136 0.13 -0.19 -5.67
C LEU A 136 0.64 -0.74 -6.99
N LEU A 137 1.91 -1.16 -7.01
CA LEU A 137 2.51 -1.96 -8.07
C LEU A 137 3.03 -3.27 -7.49
N ILE A 138 2.46 -4.40 -7.92
CA ILE A 138 2.81 -5.73 -7.40
C ILE A 138 3.80 -6.37 -8.37
N VAL A 139 5.05 -6.61 -7.92
CA VAL A 139 6.12 -7.14 -8.78
C VAL A 139 5.79 -8.51 -9.34
N ALA A 140 5.14 -9.38 -8.55
CA ALA A 140 4.65 -10.70 -9.01
C ALA A 140 3.67 -10.59 -10.19
N VAL A 141 2.89 -9.52 -10.28
CA VAL A 141 1.87 -9.29 -11.33
C VAL A 141 2.50 -8.62 -12.54
N LEU A 142 3.47 -7.74 -12.34
CA LEU A 142 4.11 -6.93 -13.38
C LEU A 142 5.42 -7.58 -13.83
N GLY A 143 5.30 -8.54 -14.78
CA GLY A 143 6.45 -9.22 -15.38
C GLY A 143 7.16 -8.37 -16.44
N GLY A 144 8.47 -8.65 -16.67
CA GLY A 144 9.26 -8.02 -17.74
C GLY A 144 9.26 -6.49 -17.68
N ALA A 145 9.04 -5.83 -18.82
CA ALA A 145 9.01 -4.37 -18.94
C ALA A 145 7.78 -3.70 -18.30
N ALA A 146 6.74 -4.46 -17.93
CA ALA A 146 5.49 -3.88 -17.43
C ALA A 146 5.66 -3.10 -16.12
N LEU A 147 6.59 -3.53 -15.24
CA LEU A 147 6.92 -2.78 -14.02
C LEU A 147 7.53 -1.43 -14.37
N GLU A 148 8.48 -1.39 -15.30
CA GLU A 148 9.15 -0.16 -15.75
C GLU A 148 8.16 0.80 -16.42
N GLU A 149 7.26 0.28 -17.26
CA GLU A 149 6.19 1.05 -17.91
C GLU A 149 5.24 1.68 -16.88
N CYS A 150 4.84 0.91 -15.85
CA CYS A 150 4.01 1.44 -14.76
C CYS A 150 4.78 2.45 -13.89
N MET A 151 6.07 2.25 -13.63
CA MET A 151 6.90 3.22 -12.90
C MET A 151 7.07 4.52 -13.70
N GLU A 152 7.19 4.46 -15.03
CA GLU A 152 7.18 5.66 -15.89
C GLU A 152 5.82 6.36 -15.84
N ALA A 153 4.73 5.60 -15.88
CA ALA A 153 3.38 6.12 -15.73
C ALA A 153 3.19 6.85 -14.38
N VAL A 154 3.76 6.31 -13.30
CA VAL A 154 3.75 6.93 -11.96
C VAL A 154 4.45 8.30 -12.00
N ARG A 155 5.65 8.38 -12.61
CA ARG A 155 6.37 9.65 -12.75
C ARG A 155 5.57 10.65 -13.58
N ARG A 156 5.05 10.23 -14.72
CA ARG A 156 4.24 11.03 -15.64
C ARG A 156 2.99 11.61 -14.99
N ALA A 157 2.27 10.79 -14.20
CA ALA A 157 1.05 11.20 -13.48
C ALA A 157 1.33 12.04 -12.22
N GLY A 158 2.58 12.28 -11.86
CA GLY A 158 2.95 12.91 -10.59
C GLY A 158 2.50 12.11 -9.36
N ALA A 159 2.27 10.80 -9.53
CA ALA A 159 1.93 9.88 -8.45
C ALA A 159 3.16 9.37 -7.70
N ARG A 160 2.95 8.47 -6.72
CA ARG A 160 3.99 7.67 -6.09
C ARG A 160 3.58 6.19 -6.11
N ALA A 161 4.57 5.28 -6.18
CA ALA A 161 4.31 3.84 -6.16
C ALA A 161 4.75 3.21 -4.85
N LEU A 162 3.84 2.49 -4.18
CA LEU A 162 4.18 1.45 -3.22
C LEU A 162 4.41 0.18 -4.04
N VAL A 163 5.67 -0.28 -4.11
CA VAL A 163 6.06 -1.45 -4.90
C VAL A 163 6.09 -2.67 -3.98
N GLU A 164 5.11 -3.56 -4.17
CA GLU A 164 4.90 -4.74 -3.32
C GLU A 164 5.75 -5.92 -3.79
N VAL A 165 6.46 -6.56 -2.84
CA VAL A 165 7.37 -7.68 -3.06
C VAL A 165 7.13 -8.82 -2.07
N HIS A 166 7.50 -10.07 -2.46
CA HIS A 166 7.27 -11.30 -1.68
C HIS A 166 8.52 -12.16 -1.49
N ASP A 167 9.53 -11.98 -2.34
CA ASP A 167 10.79 -12.73 -2.32
C ASP A 167 11.99 -11.87 -2.72
N GLU A 168 13.17 -12.46 -2.71
CA GLU A 168 14.44 -11.80 -2.94
C GLU A 168 14.56 -11.26 -4.38
N ASP A 169 14.11 -12.05 -5.36
CA ASP A 169 14.15 -11.67 -6.78
C ASP A 169 13.23 -10.46 -7.05
N GLU A 170 12.08 -10.43 -6.37
CA GLU A 170 11.15 -9.30 -6.46
C GLU A 170 11.71 -8.03 -5.80
N VAL A 171 12.45 -8.16 -4.68
CA VAL A 171 13.16 -7.03 -4.05
C VAL A 171 14.18 -6.45 -5.02
N GLU A 172 15.03 -7.29 -5.65
CA GLU A 172 16.01 -6.83 -6.63
C GLU A 172 15.34 -6.10 -7.79
N ARG A 173 14.28 -6.67 -8.37
CA ARG A 173 13.53 -6.05 -9.47
C ARG A 173 12.91 -4.71 -9.07
N ALA A 174 12.35 -4.59 -7.87
CA ALA A 174 11.79 -3.34 -7.36
C ALA A 174 12.87 -2.25 -7.25
N LEU A 175 14.05 -2.61 -6.71
CA LEU A 175 15.17 -1.68 -6.55
C LEU A 175 15.73 -1.25 -7.91
N VAL A 176 15.91 -2.17 -8.87
CA VAL A 176 16.36 -1.87 -10.24
C VAL A 176 15.37 -0.95 -10.96
N ALA A 177 14.06 -1.14 -10.76
CA ALA A 177 13.02 -0.26 -11.31
C ALA A 177 12.98 1.13 -10.64
N GLY A 178 13.80 1.38 -9.60
CA GLY A 178 13.89 2.65 -8.90
C GLY A 178 12.77 2.89 -7.89
N ALA A 179 12.30 1.85 -7.22
CA ALA A 179 11.29 1.97 -6.17
C ALA A 179 11.80 2.86 -5.01
N ALA A 180 11.09 3.94 -4.71
CA ALA A 180 11.35 4.80 -3.56
C ALA A 180 10.62 4.31 -2.28
N CYS A 181 9.65 3.41 -2.44
CA CYS A 181 8.94 2.74 -1.35
C CYS A 181 8.68 1.29 -1.72
N VAL A 182 9.12 0.37 -0.88
CA VAL A 182 8.94 -1.07 -1.04
C VAL A 182 8.04 -1.60 0.07
N GLY A 183 6.95 -2.26 -0.33
CA GLY A 183 6.06 -2.99 0.56
C GLY A 183 6.44 -4.46 0.61
N ILE A 184 6.89 -4.94 1.76
CA ILE A 184 7.16 -6.38 1.96
C ILE A 184 5.86 -7.01 2.43
N ASN A 185 5.27 -7.82 1.56
CA ASN A 185 4.02 -8.51 1.89
C ASN A 185 4.29 -9.84 2.58
N ASN A 186 3.94 -9.92 3.86
CA ASN A 186 4.05 -11.13 4.66
C ASN A 186 3.07 -12.25 4.25
N ARG A 187 2.14 -11.96 3.34
CA ARG A 187 1.22 -12.96 2.80
C ARG A 187 1.72 -13.49 1.47
N ASP A 188 2.00 -14.77 1.42
CA ASP A 188 2.26 -15.49 0.18
C ASP A 188 0.99 -15.49 -0.70
N LEU A 189 1.10 -14.96 -1.91
CA LEU A 189 -0.04 -14.78 -2.82
C LEU A 189 -0.50 -16.08 -3.49
N ARG A 190 0.30 -17.15 -3.40
CA ARG A 190 -0.05 -18.48 -3.95
C ARG A 190 -0.82 -19.29 -2.94
N SER A 191 -0.32 -19.36 -1.69
CA SER A 191 -0.90 -20.16 -0.61
C SER A 191 -1.86 -19.39 0.30
N LEU A 192 -1.87 -18.06 0.22
CA LEU A 192 -2.57 -17.11 1.10
C LEU A 192 -2.15 -17.19 2.58
N ARG A 193 -1.08 -17.93 2.89
CA ARG A 193 -0.52 -18.02 4.25
C ARG A 193 0.25 -16.75 4.59
N THR A 194 0.19 -16.36 5.83
CA THR A 194 0.88 -15.16 6.33
C THR A 194 1.96 -15.56 7.33
N ASP A 195 3.18 -15.06 7.10
CA ASP A 195 4.34 -15.25 7.96
C ASP A 195 5.10 -13.92 8.11
N LEU A 196 5.08 -13.33 9.32
CA LEU A 196 5.82 -12.10 9.62
C LEU A 196 7.35 -12.27 9.49
N GLY A 197 7.87 -13.47 9.45
CA GLY A 197 9.27 -13.77 9.15
C GLY A 197 9.70 -13.38 7.74
N THR A 198 8.74 -13.22 6.80
CA THR A 198 9.02 -12.72 5.45
C THR A 198 9.64 -11.33 5.51
N PHE A 199 9.08 -10.41 6.33
CA PHE A 199 9.64 -9.09 6.52
C PHE A 199 11.07 -9.16 7.07
N SER A 200 11.28 -9.92 8.15
CA SER A 200 12.60 -10.07 8.79
C SER A 200 13.66 -10.59 7.80
N ARG A 201 13.29 -11.45 6.87
CA ARG A 201 14.18 -12.04 5.86
C ARG A 201 14.50 -11.08 4.72
N LEU A 202 13.51 -10.33 4.23
CA LEU A 202 13.67 -9.47 3.04
C LEU A 202 14.15 -8.05 3.37
N ARG A 203 13.82 -7.50 4.55
CA ARG A 203 14.20 -6.14 4.93
C ARG A 203 15.71 -5.86 4.82
N PRO A 204 16.62 -6.77 5.23
CA PRO A 204 18.06 -6.54 5.12
C PRO A 204 18.58 -6.39 3.67
N LEU A 205 17.81 -6.81 2.66
CA LEU A 205 18.17 -6.66 1.24
C LEU A 205 17.89 -5.26 0.69
N ILE A 206 17.14 -4.44 1.43
CA ILE A 206 16.77 -3.08 1.03
C ILE A 206 17.73 -2.10 1.70
N PRO A 207 18.45 -1.26 0.93
CA PRO A 207 19.40 -0.28 1.46
C PRO A 207 18.75 0.69 2.45
N ASP A 208 19.47 1.00 3.53
CA ASP A 208 19.04 2.00 4.49
C ASP A 208 19.08 3.43 3.90
N GLY A 209 18.15 4.27 4.34
CA GLY A 209 18.13 5.72 4.09
C GLY A 209 17.57 6.15 2.74
N GLY A 210 17.67 5.34 1.67
CA GLY A 210 17.21 5.71 0.33
C GLY A 210 15.77 5.31 0.03
N VAL A 211 15.37 4.12 0.49
CA VAL A 211 14.07 3.50 0.21
C VAL A 211 13.26 3.42 1.51
N VAL A 212 11.98 3.79 1.43
CA VAL A 212 11.03 3.60 2.53
C VAL A 212 10.53 2.16 2.52
N THR A 213 10.46 1.50 3.67
CA THR A 213 9.99 0.13 3.79
C THR A 213 8.68 0.04 4.55
N VAL A 214 7.72 -0.68 3.98
CA VAL A 214 6.40 -0.92 4.58
C VAL A 214 6.21 -2.41 4.81
N ALA A 215 5.87 -2.81 6.04
CA ALA A 215 5.48 -4.19 6.33
C ALA A 215 3.97 -4.35 6.09
N GLU A 216 3.59 -5.25 5.19
CA GLU A 216 2.21 -5.50 4.82
C GLU A 216 1.74 -6.89 5.26
N SER A 217 0.47 -7.00 5.57
CA SER A 217 -0.22 -8.23 6.00
C SER A 217 0.27 -8.81 7.34
N GLY A 218 -0.65 -9.43 8.07
CA GLY A 218 -0.34 -10.19 9.29
C GLY A 218 -0.24 -9.37 10.56
N VAL A 219 -0.18 -8.05 10.49
CA VAL A 219 -0.15 -7.16 11.66
C VAL A 219 -1.51 -7.16 12.35
N ARG A 220 -1.56 -7.52 13.63
CA ARG A 220 -2.79 -7.63 14.41
C ARG A 220 -2.76 -6.86 15.72
N THR A 221 -1.59 -6.70 16.32
CA THR A 221 -1.40 -6.16 17.66
C THR A 221 -0.32 -5.08 17.70
N ALA A 222 -0.31 -4.27 18.76
CA ALA A 222 0.76 -3.32 19.05
C ALA A 222 2.13 -4.00 19.17
N ALA A 223 2.18 -5.26 19.63
CA ALA A 223 3.42 -6.02 19.70
C ALA A 223 3.98 -6.36 18.32
N ASP A 224 3.11 -6.73 17.35
CA ASP A 224 3.52 -6.96 15.96
C ASP A 224 4.10 -5.68 15.35
N VAL A 225 3.43 -4.53 15.57
CA VAL A 225 3.90 -3.21 15.12
C VAL A 225 5.27 -2.89 15.71
N THR A 226 5.41 -3.02 17.03
CA THR A 226 6.68 -2.74 17.73
C THR A 226 7.81 -3.62 17.20
N ARG A 227 7.53 -4.91 16.95
CA ARG A 227 8.50 -5.85 16.38
C ARG A 227 8.95 -5.41 14.99
N LEU A 228 8.01 -5.19 14.06
CA LEU A 228 8.32 -4.90 12.66
C LEU A 228 9.04 -3.54 12.50
N VAL A 229 8.63 -2.52 13.26
CA VAL A 229 9.33 -1.22 13.29
C VAL A 229 10.74 -1.38 13.90
N GLY A 230 10.87 -2.19 14.95
CA GLY A 230 12.19 -2.53 15.54
C GLY A 230 13.10 -3.32 14.58
N GLU A 231 12.53 -4.07 13.63
CA GLU A 231 13.25 -4.77 12.56
C GLU A 231 13.53 -3.87 11.34
N GLY A 232 13.18 -2.58 11.40
CA GLY A 232 13.50 -1.57 10.39
C GLY A 232 12.37 -1.23 9.41
N ALA A 233 11.09 -1.55 9.73
CA ALA A 233 9.97 -1.00 8.96
C ALA A 233 9.82 0.50 9.25
N ASP A 234 9.76 1.31 8.21
CA ASP A 234 9.38 2.72 8.30
C ASP A 234 7.89 2.87 8.63
N ALA A 235 7.07 1.97 8.08
CA ALA A 235 5.63 1.92 8.36
C ALA A 235 5.10 0.48 8.32
N VAL A 236 3.90 0.31 8.90
CA VAL A 236 3.10 -0.93 8.79
C VAL A 236 1.78 -0.63 8.10
N LEU A 237 1.31 -1.51 7.21
CA LEU A 237 -0.01 -1.44 6.59
C LEU A 237 -0.94 -2.44 7.27
N VAL A 238 -2.02 -1.93 7.87
CA VAL A 238 -2.95 -2.72 8.69
C VAL A 238 -4.38 -2.56 8.18
N GLY A 239 -5.03 -3.69 7.88
CA GLY A 239 -6.41 -3.69 7.39
C GLY A 239 -7.31 -4.65 8.16
N GLU A 240 -7.02 -5.96 8.10
CA GLU A 240 -7.93 -6.98 8.65
C GLU A 240 -8.21 -6.79 10.14
N ALA A 241 -7.18 -6.51 10.95
CA ALA A 241 -7.33 -6.26 12.37
C ALA A 241 -8.24 -5.05 12.65
N LEU A 242 -8.02 -3.96 11.93
CA LEU A 242 -8.83 -2.75 12.05
C LEU A 242 -10.29 -3.00 11.67
N MET A 243 -10.53 -3.68 10.54
CA MET A 243 -11.88 -3.94 10.06
C MET A 243 -12.68 -4.89 10.95
N ARG A 244 -12.02 -5.81 11.65
CA ARG A 244 -12.65 -6.73 12.61
C ARG A 244 -12.89 -6.12 13.98
N HIS A 245 -12.19 -5.04 14.32
CA HIS A 245 -12.30 -4.43 15.64
C HIS A 245 -13.65 -3.70 15.80
N PRO A 246 -14.35 -3.81 16.95
CA PRO A 246 -15.60 -3.08 17.21
C PRO A 246 -15.44 -1.57 17.01
N ASP A 247 -14.35 -1.00 17.49
CA ASP A 247 -13.93 0.40 17.30
C ASP A 247 -12.60 0.45 16.53
N PRO A 248 -12.65 0.58 15.18
CA PRO A 248 -11.45 0.63 14.36
C PRO A 248 -10.56 1.84 14.63
N GLY A 249 -11.16 2.98 15.04
CA GLY A 249 -10.44 4.20 15.37
C GLY A 249 -9.60 4.05 16.62
N ALA A 250 -10.15 3.44 17.67
CA ALA A 250 -9.42 3.17 18.91
C ALA A 250 -8.22 2.23 18.68
N LEU A 251 -8.42 1.12 17.93
CA LEU A 251 -7.30 0.23 17.60
C LEU A 251 -6.26 0.96 16.73
N CYS A 252 -6.69 1.79 15.76
CA CYS A 252 -5.77 2.58 14.94
C CYS A 252 -4.89 3.48 15.82
N ALA A 253 -5.47 4.19 16.80
CA ALA A 253 -4.72 5.05 17.73
C ALA A 253 -3.69 4.26 18.57
N GLU A 254 -4.07 3.06 19.04
CA GLU A 254 -3.16 2.15 19.75
C GLU A 254 -1.96 1.76 18.88
N LEU A 255 -2.22 1.34 17.64
CA LEU A 255 -1.17 0.92 16.70
C LEU A 255 -0.26 2.09 16.31
N VAL A 256 -0.82 3.30 16.11
CA VAL A 256 -0.06 4.52 15.83
C VAL A 256 0.87 4.86 16.99
N ALA A 257 0.38 4.79 18.23
CA ALA A 257 1.20 5.04 19.41
C ALA A 257 2.36 4.02 19.53
N ALA A 258 2.09 2.74 19.29
CA ALA A 258 3.11 1.69 19.30
C ALA A 258 4.17 1.90 18.22
N ALA A 259 3.75 2.27 16.99
CA ALA A 259 4.65 2.53 15.87
C ALA A 259 5.59 3.70 16.18
N GLY A 260 5.05 4.84 16.62
CA GLY A 260 5.84 6.03 16.98
C GLY A 260 6.82 5.77 18.12
N ALA A 261 6.40 5.03 19.15
CA ALA A 261 7.27 4.66 20.27
C ALA A 261 8.41 3.72 19.86
N ALA A 262 8.17 2.80 18.93
CA ALA A 262 9.18 1.90 18.38
C ALA A 262 10.17 2.65 17.48
N GLY A 263 9.67 3.52 16.58
CA GLY A 263 10.48 4.33 15.68
C GLY A 263 11.42 5.30 16.43
N ALA A 264 10.95 5.91 17.51
CA ALA A 264 11.78 6.78 18.35
C ALA A 264 12.96 6.03 19.02
N ARG A 265 12.78 4.73 19.32
CA ARG A 265 13.84 3.87 19.88
C ARG A 265 14.84 3.38 18.83
N ALA A 266 14.41 3.25 17.58
CA ALA A 266 15.25 2.77 16.49
C ALA A 266 16.18 3.85 15.90
N GLN A 267 15.89 5.14 16.15
CA GLN A 267 16.77 6.24 15.73
C GLN A 267 17.98 6.31 16.68
N PRO A 268 19.24 6.29 16.17
CA PRO A 268 20.40 6.52 17.01
C PRO A 268 20.27 7.92 17.64
N SER A 269 20.52 8.01 18.95
CA SER A 269 20.59 9.29 19.66
C SER A 269 21.64 10.19 19.01
N VAL A 270 21.22 11.35 18.50
CA VAL A 270 22.10 12.37 17.88
C VAL A 270 22.96 13.10 18.96
N ASP A 271 22.98 12.63 20.20
CA ASP A 271 23.75 13.18 21.29
C ASP A 271 25.16 12.60 21.32
N GLY A 272 26.02 12.94 20.37
CA GLY A 272 27.39 12.43 20.31
C GLY A 272 28.38 13.17 19.43
N VAL A 273 28.06 14.38 18.94
CA VAL A 273 29.09 15.23 18.30
C VAL A 273 29.07 16.61 18.93
N GLY A 274 29.78 16.73 20.04
CA GLY A 274 29.95 18.00 20.69
C GLY A 274 30.96 17.93 21.83
N ARG A 275 32.27 17.86 21.51
CA ARG A 275 33.36 18.61 22.21
C ARG A 275 34.69 18.37 21.49
#